data_c3e9301a663de019ecbf4f2719a84374
#
_entry.id   c3e9301a663de019ecbf4f2719a84374
#
_cell.length_a   1.000
_cell.length_b   1.000
_cell.length_c   1.000
_cell.angle_alpha   90.00
_cell.angle_beta   90.00
_cell.angle_gamma   90.00
#
_symmetry.space_group_name_H-M   'P 1'
#
loop_
_entity.id
_entity.type
_entity.pdbx_description
1 polymer ?
#
loop_
_entity_poly.entity_id
_entity_poly.type
_entity_poly.pdbx_seq_one_letter_code
_entity_poly.pdbx_strand_id
1 'polypeptide(L)'
;METMMNKGVITITDAEFETEVLKAEQPVLVYFWASWCGPCQLMSPLINLAATTYGDRLKIVKMEADPNPVAIKQYQVEGLPALRLLRGETVLESTEGVISKDKLLSLLNQHLNNN
;
A
#
# COMPACT_ATOMS: atom_id res chain seq x y z
N MET A 1 -0.47 -20.48 -14.21
CA MET A 1 -0.80 -20.03 -14.07
C MET A 1 -1.23 -19.23 -13.55
N GLU A 2 -1.58 -19.21 -13.33
CA GLU A 2 -2.10 -18.51 -12.95
C GLU A 2 -1.91 -17.66 -12.21
N THR A 3 -1.79 -17.81 -11.80
CA THR A 3 -1.35 -17.12 -11.02
C THR A 3 -1.12 -15.82 -11.25
N MET A 4 -0.86 -15.53 -12.11
CA MET A 4 -0.60 -14.34 -12.37
C MET A 4 -1.58 -13.49 -12.17
N MET A 5 -2.60 -13.83 -12.13
CA MET A 5 -3.53 -12.98 -12.06
C MET A 5 -3.68 -12.41 -10.79
N ASN A 6 -3.06 -12.80 -9.83
CA ASN A 6 -3.26 -12.18 -8.71
C ASN A 6 -2.29 -11.26 -8.36
N LYS A 7 -1.83 -10.55 -9.21
CA LYS A 7 -1.03 -9.50 -8.92
C LYS A 7 -1.72 -8.41 -8.32
N GLY A 8 -2.91 -8.46 -8.01
CA GLY A 8 -3.62 -7.34 -7.42
C GLY A 8 -3.16 -7.05 -6.00
N VAL A 9 -4.07 -6.58 -5.18
CA VAL A 9 -3.78 -6.19 -3.81
C VAL A 9 -3.94 -7.40 -2.92
N ILE A 10 -2.94 -7.69 -2.09
CA ILE A 10 -3.04 -8.81 -1.17
C ILE A 10 -3.19 -8.30 0.25
N THR A 11 -3.93 -9.04 1.06
CA THR A 11 -4.13 -8.69 2.46
C THR A 11 -3.08 -9.39 3.31
N ILE A 12 -2.41 -8.66 4.18
CA ILE A 12 -1.41 -9.24 5.06
C ILE A 12 -1.65 -8.79 6.49
N THR A 13 -0.98 -9.47 7.42
CA THR A 13 -1.03 -9.14 8.84
C THR A 13 0.35 -8.76 9.32
N ASP A 14 0.42 -8.32 10.59
CA ASP A 14 1.70 -7.97 11.21
C ASP A 14 2.71 -9.11 11.09
N ALA A 15 2.26 -10.35 11.23
CA ALA A 15 3.16 -11.50 11.20
C ALA A 15 3.82 -11.68 9.83
N GLU A 16 3.18 -11.18 8.77
CA GLU A 16 3.69 -11.34 7.42
C GLU A 16 4.45 -10.13 6.91
N PHE A 17 4.50 -9.07 7.71
CA PHE A 17 5.02 -7.79 7.21
C PHE A 17 6.48 -7.90 6.76
N GLU A 18 7.30 -8.56 7.55
CA GLU A 18 8.70 -8.65 7.19
C GLU A 18 8.89 -9.36 5.86
N THR A 19 8.23 -10.50 5.68
CA THR A 19 8.38 -11.29 4.47
C THR A 19 7.78 -10.59 3.26
N GLU A 20 6.58 -10.03 3.42
CA GLU A 20 5.86 -9.51 2.27
C GLU A 20 6.26 -8.10 1.90
N VAL A 21 6.75 -7.32 2.84
CA VAL A 21 7.08 -5.92 2.59
C VAL A 21 8.58 -5.68 2.66
N LEU A 22 9.19 -5.98 3.80
CA LEU A 22 10.59 -5.59 3.99
C LEU A 22 11.55 -6.37 3.12
N LYS A 23 11.21 -7.61 2.80
CA LYS A 23 12.06 -8.44 1.96
C LYS A 23 11.63 -8.48 0.50
N ALA A 24 10.61 -7.70 0.14
CA ALA A 24 10.19 -7.65 -1.26
C ALA A 24 11.25 -6.98 -2.11
N GLU A 25 11.37 -7.44 -3.34
CA GLU A 25 12.38 -6.88 -4.24
C GLU A 25 11.90 -5.62 -4.91
N GLN A 26 10.61 -5.48 -5.14
CA GLN A 26 10.07 -4.27 -5.72
C GLN A 26 9.60 -3.33 -4.63
N PRO A 27 9.34 -2.09 -4.97
CA PRO A 27 8.69 -1.18 -4.01
C PRO A 27 7.33 -1.71 -3.60
N VAL A 28 6.94 -1.43 -2.37
CA VAL A 28 5.68 -1.92 -1.83
C VAL A 28 4.85 -0.75 -1.34
N LEU A 29 3.61 -0.69 -1.79
CA LEU A 29 2.65 0.29 -1.29
C LEU A 29 1.81 -0.40 -0.24
N VAL A 30 1.87 0.09 1.00
CA VAL A 30 1.09 -0.46 2.09
C VAL A 30 -0.11 0.43 2.31
N TYR A 31 -1.31 -0.14 2.20
CA TYR A 31 -2.56 0.59 2.34
C TYR A 31 -3.22 0.15 3.64
N PHE A 32 -3.34 1.08 4.58
CA PHE A 32 -3.99 0.82 5.86
C PHE A 32 -5.45 1.28 5.79
N TRP A 33 -6.36 0.42 6.25
CA TRP A 33 -7.79 0.68 6.19
C TRP A 33 -8.49 0.11 7.41
N ALA A 34 -9.77 0.35 7.56
CA ALA A 34 -10.57 -0.26 8.61
C ALA A 34 -12.00 -0.37 8.12
N SER A 35 -12.71 -1.37 8.64
CA SER A 35 -14.09 -1.58 8.23
C SER A 35 -15.00 -0.43 8.65
N TRP A 36 -14.64 0.27 9.72
CA TRP A 36 -15.43 1.40 10.20
C TRP A 36 -15.06 2.73 9.53
N CYS A 37 -14.12 2.69 8.63
CA CYS A 37 -13.60 3.91 8.00
C CYS A 37 -14.32 4.14 6.68
N GLY A 38 -15.30 5.06 6.66
CA GLY A 38 -16.03 5.38 5.43
C GLY A 38 -15.13 5.90 4.33
N PRO A 39 -14.26 6.88 4.62
CA PRO A 39 -13.38 7.41 3.57
C PRO A 39 -12.45 6.38 2.94
N CYS A 40 -12.15 5.30 3.65
CA CYS A 40 -11.31 4.25 3.08
C CYS A 40 -11.93 3.65 1.83
N GLN A 41 -13.26 3.65 1.73
CA GLN A 41 -13.90 3.10 0.55
C GLN A 41 -13.62 3.92 -0.69
N LEU A 42 -13.30 5.20 -0.53
CA LEU A 42 -12.96 6.05 -1.67
C LEU A 42 -11.57 5.73 -2.21
N MET A 43 -10.70 5.20 -1.37
CA MET A 43 -9.36 4.85 -1.81
C MET A 43 -9.28 3.49 -2.47
N SER A 44 -10.19 2.57 -2.16
CA SER A 44 -10.07 1.21 -2.68
C SER A 44 -9.99 1.13 -4.20
N PRO A 45 -10.85 1.83 -4.95
CA PRO A 45 -10.72 1.75 -6.41
C PRO A 45 -9.42 2.35 -6.92
N LEU A 46 -8.88 3.35 -6.23
CA LEU A 46 -7.61 3.95 -6.64
C LEU A 46 -6.45 2.99 -6.38
N ILE A 47 -6.52 2.25 -5.29
CA ILE A 47 -5.51 1.24 -4.98
C ILE A 47 -5.54 0.13 -6.03
N ASN A 48 -6.73 -0.29 -6.44
CA ASN A 48 -6.87 -1.29 -7.49
C ASN A 48 -6.36 -0.77 -8.83
N LEU A 49 -6.61 0.51 -9.11
CA LEU A 49 -6.09 1.12 -10.32
C LEU A 49 -4.55 1.11 -10.33
N ALA A 50 -3.94 1.41 -9.20
CA ALA A 50 -2.48 1.39 -9.11
C ALA A 50 -1.93 -0.01 -9.35
N ALA A 51 -2.62 -1.03 -8.82
CA ALA A 51 -2.19 -2.41 -9.05
C ALA A 51 -2.16 -2.74 -10.54
N THR A 52 -3.21 -2.32 -11.26
CA THR A 52 -3.27 -2.56 -12.69
C THR A 52 -2.24 -1.72 -13.46
N THR A 53 -2.09 -0.46 -13.07
CA THR A 53 -1.22 0.46 -13.80
C THR A 53 0.24 0.06 -13.72
N TYR A 54 0.69 -0.35 -12.54
CA TYR A 54 2.12 -0.62 -12.36
C TYR A 54 2.49 -2.08 -12.46
N GLY A 55 1.52 -2.98 -12.31
CA GLY A 55 1.77 -4.40 -12.47
C GLY A 55 2.92 -4.87 -11.60
N ASP A 56 3.88 -5.57 -12.21
CA ASP A 56 4.98 -6.15 -11.46
C ASP A 56 5.95 -5.14 -10.90
N ARG A 57 5.86 -3.90 -11.29
CA ARG A 57 6.78 -2.88 -10.78
C ARG A 57 6.44 -2.42 -9.38
N LEU A 58 5.26 -2.75 -8.89
CA LEU A 58 4.80 -2.29 -7.59
C LEU A 58 4.03 -3.40 -6.92
N LYS A 59 4.43 -3.76 -5.72
CA LYS A 59 3.66 -4.69 -4.92
C LYS A 59 2.73 -3.89 -4.03
N ILE A 60 1.48 -4.29 -3.90
CA ILE A 60 0.53 -3.59 -3.06
C ILE A 60 -0.03 -4.55 -2.03
N VAL A 61 0.06 -4.16 -0.76
CA VAL A 61 -0.52 -4.94 0.32
C VAL A 61 -1.49 -4.06 1.09
N LYS A 62 -2.54 -4.65 1.65
CA LYS A 62 -3.43 -3.89 2.50
C LYS A 62 -3.47 -4.53 3.88
N MET A 63 -3.56 -3.70 4.88
CA MET A 63 -3.56 -4.11 6.26
C MET A 63 -4.72 -3.43 6.97
N GLU A 64 -5.57 -4.22 7.59
CA GLU A 64 -6.65 -3.68 8.41
C GLU A 64 -6.03 -3.16 9.70
N ALA A 65 -6.42 -1.97 10.12
CA ALA A 65 -5.72 -1.32 11.22
C ALA A 65 -5.88 -2.04 12.56
N ASP A 66 -7.10 -2.39 12.91
CA ASP A 66 -7.37 -2.89 14.26
C ASP A 66 -6.63 -4.16 14.63
N PRO A 67 -6.57 -5.17 13.76
CA PRO A 67 -5.84 -6.39 14.13
C PRO A 67 -4.33 -6.30 13.92
N ASN A 68 -3.82 -5.16 13.47
CA ASN A 68 -2.40 -5.07 13.15
C ASN A 68 -1.72 -3.90 13.84
N PRO A 69 -1.77 -3.88 15.18
CA PRO A 69 -1.24 -2.72 15.92
C PRO A 69 0.26 -2.52 15.79
N VAL A 70 1.01 -3.56 15.44
CA VAL A 70 2.46 -3.41 15.34
C VAL A 70 2.82 -2.50 14.16
N ALA A 71 2.25 -2.78 12.98
CA ALA A 71 2.54 -1.96 11.82
C ALA A 71 1.99 -0.55 11.99
N ILE A 72 0.80 -0.42 12.57
CA ILE A 72 0.21 0.89 12.82
C ILE A 72 1.15 1.74 13.65
N LYS A 73 1.68 1.17 14.73
CA LYS A 73 2.56 1.92 15.61
C LYS A 73 3.90 2.20 14.95
N GLN A 74 4.46 1.20 14.30
CA GLN A 74 5.78 1.36 13.71
C GLN A 74 5.80 2.41 12.62
N TYR A 75 4.75 2.50 11.82
CA TYR A 75 4.72 3.46 10.73
C TYR A 75 3.90 4.70 11.08
N GLN A 76 3.58 4.85 12.38
CA GLN A 76 2.99 6.07 12.90
C GLN A 76 1.71 6.46 12.17
N VAL A 77 0.85 5.48 11.94
CA VAL A 77 -0.41 5.71 11.25
C VAL A 77 -1.39 6.30 12.24
N GLU A 78 -1.81 7.53 12.00
CA GLU A 78 -2.70 8.22 12.91
C GLU A 78 -4.08 8.45 12.33
N GLY A 79 -4.22 8.44 11.03
CA GLY A 79 -5.51 8.62 10.38
C GLY A 79 -5.66 7.63 9.25
N LEU A 80 -6.91 7.31 8.91
CA LEU A 80 -7.20 6.36 7.85
C LEU A 80 -8.07 7.02 6.79
N PRO A 81 -7.91 6.64 5.53
CA PRO A 81 -6.94 5.69 5.00
C PRO A 81 -5.53 6.23 5.08
N ALA A 82 -4.54 5.34 5.09
CA ALA A 82 -3.15 5.77 5.12
C ALA A 82 -2.34 4.96 4.13
N LEU A 83 -1.34 5.58 3.54
CA LEU A 83 -0.45 4.92 2.62
C LEU A 83 0.99 5.11 3.06
N ARG A 84 1.78 4.06 2.88
CA ARG A 84 3.23 4.15 3.04
C ARG A 84 3.87 3.43 1.87
N LEU A 85 4.72 4.12 1.14
CA LEU A 85 5.44 3.50 0.03
C LEU A 85 6.85 3.19 0.53
N LEU A 86 7.23 1.93 0.49
CA LEU A 86 8.52 1.50 0.99
C LEU A 86 9.37 0.85 -0.09
N ARG A 87 10.67 1.00 0.04
CA ARG A 87 11.61 0.21 -0.72
C ARG A 87 12.50 -0.43 0.33
N GLY A 88 12.33 -1.75 0.55
CA GLY A 88 12.95 -2.39 1.69
C GLY A 88 12.46 -1.74 2.97
N GLU A 89 13.37 -1.29 3.79
CA GLU A 89 13.00 -0.64 5.05
C GLU A 89 12.84 0.87 4.93
N THR A 90 13.12 1.43 3.78
CA THR A 90 13.06 2.87 3.61
C THR A 90 11.67 3.33 3.23
N VAL A 91 11.13 4.27 3.98
CA VAL A 91 9.82 4.85 3.66
C VAL A 91 10.04 5.97 2.66
N LEU A 92 9.51 5.80 1.45
CA LEU A 92 9.68 6.78 0.39
C LEU A 92 8.59 7.85 0.42
N GLU A 93 7.37 7.47 0.77
CA GLU A 93 6.22 8.39 0.83
C GLU A 93 5.27 7.98 1.93
N SER A 94 4.63 8.95 2.54
CA SER A 94 3.62 8.72 3.57
C SER A 94 2.47 9.68 3.33
N THR A 95 1.24 9.16 3.31
CA THR A 95 0.06 10.02 3.24
C THR A 95 -0.99 9.51 4.21
N GLU A 96 -1.87 10.41 4.65
CA GLU A 96 -3.02 10.04 5.46
C GLU A 96 -4.23 10.80 4.95
N GLY A 97 -5.39 10.17 4.99
CA GLY A 97 -6.60 10.72 4.41
C GLY A 97 -6.73 10.36 2.95
N VAL A 98 -7.85 10.73 2.38
CA VAL A 98 -8.12 10.44 0.98
C VAL A 98 -7.29 11.37 0.11
N ILE A 99 -6.61 10.81 -0.88
CA ILE A 99 -5.91 11.62 -1.87
C ILE A 99 -6.52 11.34 -3.24
N SER A 100 -6.33 12.25 -4.16
CA SER A 100 -6.89 12.11 -5.50
C SER A 100 -6.11 11.09 -6.32
N LYS A 101 -6.72 10.65 -7.41
CA LYS A 101 -6.04 9.77 -8.35
C LYS A 101 -4.76 10.41 -8.86
N ASP A 102 -4.83 11.69 -9.24
CA ASP A 102 -3.67 12.36 -9.79
C ASP A 102 -2.55 12.44 -8.76
N LYS A 103 -2.88 12.71 -7.51
CA LYS A 103 -1.86 12.76 -6.48
C LYS A 103 -1.23 11.38 -6.27
N LEU A 104 -2.04 10.33 -6.23
CA LEU A 104 -1.53 8.98 -6.05
C LEU A 104 -0.59 8.61 -7.19
N LEU A 105 -1.01 8.81 -8.43
CA LEU A 105 -0.19 8.43 -9.57
C LEU A 105 1.08 9.29 -9.63
N SER A 106 0.98 10.56 -9.26
CA SER A 106 2.15 11.42 -9.27
C SER A 106 3.21 10.94 -8.28
N LEU A 107 2.81 10.62 -7.06
CA LEU A 107 3.80 10.18 -6.09
C LEU A 107 4.36 8.80 -6.44
N LEU A 108 3.56 7.92 -7.04
CA LEU A 108 4.08 6.62 -7.45
C LEU A 108 5.03 6.77 -8.63
N ASN A 109 4.67 7.58 -9.61
CA ASN A 109 5.54 7.79 -10.76
C ASN A 109 6.89 8.38 -10.38
N GLN A 110 6.89 9.22 -9.34
CA GLN A 110 8.12 9.82 -8.89
C GLN A 110 9.16 8.77 -8.49
N HIS A 111 8.71 7.63 -8.02
CA HIS A 111 9.60 6.58 -7.54
C HIS A 111 9.66 5.36 -8.45
N LEU A 112 8.72 5.20 -9.37
CA LEU A 112 8.64 3.97 -10.15
C LEU A 112 8.98 4.12 -11.61
N ASN A 113 8.92 5.34 -12.13
CA ASN A 113 9.14 5.54 -13.52
C ASN A 113 10.38 6.13 -13.83
N ASN A 114 11.30 6.00 -13.03
CA ASN A 114 12.39 6.68 -13.37
C ASN A 114 13.23 5.89 -14.12
N ASN A 115 13.16 5.51 -14.90
CA ASN A 115 14.02 4.88 -15.67
C ASN A 115 14.06 4.98 -16.69
#